data_06c1fe571932717b25780a3c3aba894e
#
_entry.id   06c1fe571932717b25780a3c3aba894e
#
_cell.length_a   1.000
_cell.length_b   1.000
_cell.length_c   1.000
_cell.angle_alpha   90.00
_cell.angle_beta   90.00
_cell.angle_gamma   90.00
#
_symmetry.space_group_name_H-M   'P 1'
#
loop_
_entity.id
_entity.type
_entity.pdbx_description
1 polymer ?
#
loop_
_entity_poly.entity_id
_entity_poly.type
_entity_poly.pdbx_seq_one_letter_code
_entity_poly.pdbx_strand_id
1 'polypeptide(L)'
;MARISGVDLPRDKRVEIGLTYIFGIGLTSSKRILAEAGVNPDTRVRDLTGEEVKKISDVIEETQMVEGDLRREIALNIKRLQEIGCYRGIRHRKGLPCRGQKTKTNARTCKGPRKTVANKKK
;
A
#
# COMPACT_ATOMS: atom_id res chain seq x y z
N MET A 1 -12.06 9.67 16.77
CA MET A 1 -11.60 9.07 15.52
C MET A 1 -10.28 8.36 15.76
N ALA A 2 -10.17 7.10 15.37
CA ALA A 2 -8.94 6.34 15.59
C ALA A 2 -7.91 6.66 14.49
N ARG A 3 -6.70 6.91 14.91
CA ARG A 3 -5.59 7.18 14.00
C ARG A 3 -4.44 6.24 14.32
N ILE A 4 -4.03 5.44 13.33
CA ILE A 4 -2.98 4.45 13.47
C ILE A 4 -1.99 4.63 12.33
N SER A 5 -0.70 4.64 12.64
CA SER A 5 0.38 4.82 11.66
C SER A 5 0.20 6.07 10.80
N GLY A 6 -0.37 7.12 11.37
CA GLY A 6 -0.62 8.37 10.67
C GLY A 6 -1.85 8.38 9.78
N VAL A 7 -2.64 7.32 9.80
CA VAL A 7 -3.84 7.20 8.96
C VAL A 7 -5.10 7.27 9.81
N ASP A 8 -6.03 8.13 9.43
CA ASP A 8 -7.33 8.21 10.06
C ASP A 8 -8.21 7.08 9.53
N LEU A 9 -8.67 6.22 10.44
CA LEU A 9 -9.49 5.08 10.05
C LEU A 9 -10.96 5.49 9.90
N PRO A 10 -11.71 4.88 8.96
CA PRO A 10 -13.13 5.19 8.80
C PRO A 10 -13.92 4.71 10.03
N ARG A 11 -14.74 5.60 10.57
CA ARG A 11 -15.44 5.37 11.83
C ARG A 11 -16.52 4.29 11.75
N ASP A 12 -17.20 4.21 10.63
CA ASP A 12 -18.36 3.33 10.46
C ASP A 12 -17.99 1.91 10.03
N LYS A 13 -16.74 1.64 9.75
CA LYS A 13 -16.29 0.33 9.32
C LYS A 13 -15.87 -0.52 10.51
N ARG A 14 -15.96 -1.85 10.37
CA ARG A 14 -15.39 -2.74 11.37
C ARG A 14 -13.88 -2.54 11.40
N VAL A 15 -13.26 -2.73 12.54
CA VAL A 15 -11.82 -2.50 12.69
C VAL A 15 -11.02 -3.37 11.71
N GLU A 16 -11.48 -4.58 11.43
CA GLU A 16 -10.84 -5.47 10.45
C GLU A 16 -10.76 -4.83 9.07
N ILE A 17 -11.83 -4.18 8.64
CA ILE A 17 -11.88 -3.50 7.34
C ILE A 17 -11.15 -2.16 7.43
N GLY A 18 -11.30 -1.45 8.54
CA GLY A 18 -10.66 -0.15 8.74
C GLY A 18 -9.14 -0.21 8.64
N LEU A 19 -8.52 -1.26 9.18
CA LEU A 19 -7.08 -1.42 9.13
C LEU A 19 -6.55 -1.58 7.71
N THR A 20 -7.37 -2.07 6.78
CA THR A 20 -6.93 -2.21 5.39
C THR A 20 -6.73 -0.88 4.67
N TYR A 21 -7.17 0.22 5.28
CA TYR A 21 -6.93 1.57 4.74
C TYR A 21 -5.49 2.02 4.94
N ILE A 22 -4.72 1.32 5.78
CA ILE A 22 -3.30 1.60 5.98
C ILE A 22 -2.52 0.93 4.86
N PHE A 23 -1.64 1.68 4.19
CA PHE A 23 -0.83 1.13 3.11
C PHE A 23 0.08 0.02 3.64
N GLY A 24 -0.02 -1.13 3.07
CA GLY A 24 0.76 -2.31 3.48
C GLY A 24 -0.02 -3.32 4.31
N ILE A 25 -1.25 -3.00 4.71
CA ILE A 25 -2.10 -3.92 5.47
C ILE A 25 -3.29 -4.33 4.60
N GLY A 26 -3.36 -5.60 4.26
CA GLY A 26 -4.50 -6.19 3.60
C GLY A 26 -5.41 -6.91 4.59
N LEU A 27 -6.44 -7.56 4.10
CA LEU A 27 -7.41 -8.23 4.96
C LEU A 27 -6.77 -9.33 5.83
N THR A 28 -5.88 -10.13 5.26
CA THR A 28 -5.20 -11.21 5.98
C THR A 28 -4.30 -10.65 7.08
N SER A 29 -3.52 -9.61 6.76
CA SER A 29 -2.66 -8.95 7.75
C SER A 29 -3.49 -8.32 8.86
N SER A 30 -4.62 -7.71 8.51
CA SER A 30 -5.54 -7.12 9.47
C SER A 30 -6.03 -8.15 10.47
N LYS A 31 -6.47 -9.31 9.99
CA LYS A 31 -6.94 -10.40 10.86
C LYS A 31 -5.84 -10.86 11.81
N ARG A 32 -4.62 -11.02 11.32
CA ARG A 32 -3.48 -11.44 12.12
C ARG A 32 -3.17 -10.41 13.22
N ILE A 33 -3.15 -9.14 12.86
CA ILE A 33 -2.88 -8.05 13.80
C ILE A 33 -3.90 -8.05 14.93
N LEU A 34 -5.18 -8.17 14.59
CA LEU A 34 -6.25 -8.16 15.59
C LEU A 34 -6.19 -9.38 16.49
N ALA A 35 -5.83 -10.54 15.95
CA ALA A 35 -5.67 -11.77 16.75
C ALA A 35 -4.53 -11.60 17.77
N GLU A 36 -3.40 -11.04 17.36
CA GLU A 36 -2.27 -10.81 18.25
C GLU A 36 -2.56 -9.74 19.30
N ALA A 37 -3.31 -8.71 18.92
CA ALA A 37 -3.70 -7.64 19.85
C ALA A 37 -4.84 -8.04 20.78
N GLY A 38 -5.53 -9.16 20.49
CA GLY A 38 -6.65 -9.60 21.29
C GLY A 38 -7.90 -8.74 21.15
N VAL A 39 -8.07 -8.10 19.99
CA VAL A 39 -9.21 -7.21 19.73
C VAL A 39 -10.24 -7.94 18.87
N ASN A 40 -11.52 -7.77 19.19
CA ASN A 40 -12.60 -8.34 18.39
C ASN A 40 -12.63 -7.68 17.00
N PRO A 41 -12.49 -8.46 15.90
CA PRO A 41 -12.48 -7.90 14.55
C PRO A 41 -13.81 -7.27 14.12
N ASP A 42 -14.90 -7.61 14.78
CA ASP A 42 -16.22 -7.08 14.44
C ASP A 42 -16.54 -5.74 15.12
N THR A 43 -15.65 -5.26 15.99
CA THR A 43 -15.82 -3.96 16.64
C THR A 43 -15.69 -2.83 15.62
N ARG A 44 -16.61 -1.89 15.66
CA ARG A 44 -16.52 -0.71 14.79
C ARG A 44 -15.37 0.19 15.25
N VAL A 45 -14.74 0.85 14.30
CA VAL A 45 -13.61 1.75 14.61
C VAL A 45 -14.00 2.79 15.64
N ARG A 46 -15.21 3.34 15.55
CA ARG A 46 -15.70 4.35 16.49
C ARG A 46 -15.87 3.83 17.91
N ASP A 47 -16.01 2.52 18.08
CA ASP A 47 -16.24 1.88 19.37
C ASP A 47 -14.95 1.38 20.01
N LEU A 48 -13.79 1.57 19.37
CA LEU A 48 -12.50 1.16 19.90
C LEU A 48 -12.10 2.02 21.10
N THR A 49 -11.61 1.37 22.15
CA THR A 49 -11.06 2.07 23.30
C THR A 49 -9.62 2.52 23.00
N GLY A 50 -9.12 3.49 23.76
CA GLY A 50 -7.74 3.93 23.61
C GLY A 50 -6.72 2.83 23.83
N GLU A 51 -7.01 1.90 24.75
CA GLU A 51 -6.14 0.76 25.01
C GLU A 51 -6.08 -0.19 23.84
N GLU A 52 -7.24 -0.45 23.21
CA GLU A 52 -7.30 -1.32 22.03
C GLU A 52 -6.55 -0.70 20.86
N VAL A 53 -6.69 0.59 20.63
CA VAL A 53 -5.97 1.32 19.59
C VAL A 53 -4.46 1.22 19.83
N LYS A 54 -4.03 1.38 21.08
CA LYS A 54 -2.61 1.28 21.42
C LYS A 54 -2.06 -0.12 21.19
N LYS A 55 -2.82 -1.15 21.56
CA LYS A 55 -2.38 -2.54 21.35
C LYS A 55 -2.23 -2.83 19.85
N ILE A 56 -3.17 -2.39 19.05
CA ILE A 56 -3.11 -2.57 17.59
C ILE A 56 -1.89 -1.84 17.03
N SER A 57 -1.67 -0.60 17.45
CA SER A 57 -0.53 0.19 17.00
C SER A 57 0.80 -0.47 17.35
N ASP A 58 0.93 -0.99 18.57
CA ASP A 58 2.15 -1.65 19.01
C ASP A 58 2.43 -2.92 18.18
N VAL A 59 1.40 -3.72 17.90
CA VAL A 59 1.55 -4.93 17.06
C VAL A 59 2.00 -4.55 15.65
N ILE A 60 1.42 -3.50 15.09
CA ILE A 60 1.80 -3.04 13.75
C ILE A 60 3.26 -2.61 13.72
N GLU A 61 3.71 -1.84 14.72
CA GLU A 61 5.09 -1.39 14.78
C GLU A 61 6.08 -2.55 14.88
N GLU A 62 5.73 -3.60 15.60
CA GLU A 62 6.61 -4.76 15.79
C GLU A 62 6.67 -5.69 14.58
N THR A 63 5.55 -5.86 13.88
CA THR A 63 5.45 -6.94 12.89
C THR A 63 5.32 -6.48 11.45
N GLN A 64 4.94 -5.23 11.22
CA GLN A 64 4.61 -4.76 9.87
C GLN A 64 5.40 -3.50 9.50
N MET A 65 5.78 -3.45 8.24
CA MET A 65 6.30 -2.22 7.64
C MET A 65 5.16 -1.62 6.84
N VAL A 66 4.75 -0.39 7.18
CA VAL A 66 3.56 0.24 6.58
C VAL A 66 3.83 1.69 6.19
N GLU A 67 2.93 2.24 5.39
CA GLU A 67 2.89 3.64 4.99
C GLU A 67 4.23 4.13 4.45
N GLY A 68 4.76 5.23 5.00
CA GLY A 68 5.97 5.85 4.49
C GLY A 68 7.17 4.93 4.45
N ASP A 69 7.34 4.09 5.46
CA ASP A 69 8.48 3.16 5.52
C ASP A 69 8.38 2.11 4.41
N LEU A 70 7.17 1.58 4.18
CA LEU A 70 6.96 0.60 3.11
C LEU A 70 7.14 1.25 1.74
N ARG A 71 6.63 2.45 1.55
CA ARG A 71 6.79 3.18 0.29
C ARG A 71 8.25 3.45 0.00
N ARG A 72 9.01 3.81 1.03
CA ARG A 72 10.45 4.03 0.89
C ARG A 72 11.16 2.75 0.48
N GLU A 73 10.82 1.62 1.11
CA GLU A 73 11.43 0.34 0.78
C GLU A 73 11.15 -0.05 -0.67
N ILE A 74 9.90 0.11 -1.12
CA ILE A 74 9.53 -0.20 -2.50
C ILE A 74 10.31 0.69 -3.47
N ALA A 75 10.40 1.99 -3.17
CA ALA A 75 11.14 2.92 -4.01
C ALA A 75 12.63 2.55 -4.08
N LEU A 76 13.23 2.15 -2.95
CA LEU A 76 14.63 1.73 -2.91
C LEU A 76 14.85 0.44 -3.70
N ASN A 77 13.91 -0.50 -3.61
CA ASN A 77 14.00 -1.75 -4.36
C ASN A 77 13.95 -1.50 -5.88
N ILE A 78 13.07 -0.62 -6.32
CA ILE A 78 12.97 -0.23 -7.72
C ILE A 78 14.24 0.48 -8.15
N LYS A 79 14.73 1.40 -7.34
CA LYS A 79 15.97 2.12 -7.64
C LYS A 79 17.14 1.16 -7.78
N ARG A 80 17.23 0.16 -6.91
CA ARG A 80 18.27 -0.86 -6.99
C ARG A 80 18.21 -1.62 -8.31
N LEU A 81 16.99 -2.00 -8.74
CA LEU A 81 16.82 -2.69 -10.02
C LEU A 81 17.29 -1.81 -11.19
N GLN A 82 16.99 -0.52 -11.13
CA GLN A 82 17.43 0.43 -12.15
C GLN A 82 18.94 0.59 -12.17
N GLU A 83 19.59 0.65 -11.01
CA GLU A 83 21.04 0.79 -10.90
C GLU A 83 21.78 -0.45 -11.38
N ILE A 84 21.25 -1.62 -11.12
CA ILE A 84 21.83 -2.89 -11.60
C ILE A 84 21.74 -2.98 -13.12
N GLY A 85 20.75 -2.32 -13.72
CA GLY A 85 20.54 -2.34 -15.16
C GLY A 85 19.88 -3.62 -15.67
N CYS A 86 19.18 -4.35 -14.80
CA CYS A 86 18.45 -5.55 -15.23
C CYS A 86 17.21 -5.17 -16.03
N TYR A 87 16.60 -6.17 -16.69
CA TYR A 87 15.42 -5.93 -17.52
C TYR A 87 14.29 -5.24 -16.73
N ARG A 88 13.97 -5.72 -15.53
CA ARG A 88 12.92 -5.11 -14.71
C ARG A 88 13.22 -3.66 -14.39
N GLY A 89 14.48 -3.35 -14.07
CA GLY A 89 14.89 -1.98 -13.76
C GLY A 89 14.75 -1.05 -14.96
N ILE A 90 15.09 -1.54 -16.14
CA ILE A 90 14.94 -0.77 -17.39
C ILE A 90 13.46 -0.48 -17.65
N ARG A 91 12.59 -1.47 -17.42
CA ARG A 91 11.16 -1.27 -17.59
C ARG A 91 10.62 -0.21 -16.64
N HIS A 92 11.05 -0.22 -15.37
CA HIS A 92 10.64 0.81 -14.41
C HIS A 92 11.15 2.18 -14.81
N ARG A 93 12.38 2.26 -15.32
CA ARG A 93 12.97 3.53 -15.76
C ARG A 93 12.15 4.15 -16.89
N LYS A 94 11.66 3.32 -17.79
CA LYS A 94 10.89 3.77 -18.96
C LYS A 94 9.40 3.91 -18.66
N GLY A 95 8.96 3.56 -17.45
CA GLY A 95 7.54 3.62 -17.09
C GLY A 95 6.70 2.59 -17.82
N LEU A 96 7.25 1.42 -18.10
CA LEU A 96 6.58 0.35 -18.81
C LEU A 96 6.29 -0.83 -17.90
N PRO A 97 5.27 -1.68 -18.24
CA PRO A 97 5.01 -2.89 -17.47
C PRO A 97 6.23 -3.81 -17.46
N CYS A 98 6.55 -4.38 -16.30
CA CYS A 98 7.76 -5.18 -16.14
C CYS A 98 7.52 -6.68 -16.04
N ARG A 99 6.25 -7.12 -16.13
CA ARG A 99 5.89 -8.54 -15.98
C ARG A 99 5.44 -9.19 -17.28
N GLY A 100 5.99 -8.77 -18.41
CA GLY A 100 5.71 -9.39 -19.69
C GLY A 100 4.36 -9.03 -20.30
N GLN A 101 3.73 -7.99 -19.82
CA GLN A 101 2.44 -7.54 -20.34
C GLN A 101 2.60 -6.85 -21.68
N LYS A 102 1.55 -6.92 -22.48
CA LYS A 102 1.54 -6.23 -23.78
C LYS A 102 1.53 -4.73 -23.57
N THR A 103 2.26 -4.01 -24.42
CA THR A 103 2.36 -2.56 -24.34
C THR A 103 1.71 -1.84 -25.52
N LYS A 104 1.38 -2.58 -26.57
CA LYS A 104 0.77 -2.02 -27.78
C LYS A 104 -0.60 -1.39 -27.49
N THR A 105 -1.37 -2.04 -26.63
CA THR A 105 -2.69 -1.58 -26.21
C THR A 105 -2.72 -1.50 -24.69
N ASN A 106 -3.62 -0.73 -24.16
CA ASN A 106 -3.81 -0.62 -22.70
C ASN A 106 -2.49 -0.25 -21.97
N ALA A 107 -2.14 -0.88 -20.86
CA ALA A 107 -0.96 -0.56 -20.03
C ALA A 107 -0.99 0.87 -19.51
N ARG A 108 -2.21 1.42 -19.28
CA ARG A 108 -2.35 2.80 -18.84
C ARG A 108 -1.90 3.03 -17.40
N THR A 109 -1.96 2.00 -16.56
CA THR A 109 -1.51 2.12 -15.17
C THR A 109 -0.05 2.58 -15.08
N CYS A 110 0.81 1.99 -15.91
CA CYS A 110 2.23 2.34 -15.95
C CYS A 110 2.50 3.55 -16.82
N LYS A 111 1.80 3.67 -17.97
CA LYS A 111 2.03 4.76 -18.91
C LYS A 111 1.30 6.06 -18.53
N GLY A 112 0.28 5.97 -17.69
CA GLY A 112 -0.55 7.09 -17.35
C GLY A 112 -1.61 7.38 -18.41
N PRO A 113 -2.36 8.48 -18.27
CA PRO A 113 -3.38 8.86 -19.24
C PRO A 113 -2.78 9.08 -20.63
N ARG A 114 -3.60 8.91 -21.65
CA ARG A 114 -3.16 9.17 -23.02
C ARG A 114 -2.81 10.66 -23.17
N LYS A 115 -1.71 10.88 -23.86
CA LYS A 115 -1.24 12.25 -24.13
C LYS A 115 -1.15 12.47 -25.63
N THR A 116 -1.59 13.65 -26.07
CA THR A 116 -1.44 14.05 -27.45
C THR A 116 -0.09 14.77 -27.61
N VAL A 117 0.67 14.35 -28.61
CA VAL A 117 1.94 15.00 -28.93
C VAL A 117 1.65 16.10 -29.93
N ALA A 118 1.87 17.35 -29.52
CA ALA A 118 1.45 18.52 -30.30
C ALA A 118 2.01 18.54 -31.73
N ASN A 119 3.24 18.20 -31.94
CA ASN A 119 3.87 18.29 -33.26
C ASN A 119 4.04 16.95 -33.95
N LYS A 120 3.29 15.95 -33.50
CA LYS A 120 3.39 14.63 -34.10
C LYS A 120 2.77 14.61 -35.49
N LYS A 121 3.56 14.18 -36.48
CA LYS A 121 3.09 14.03 -37.84
C LYS A 121 3.05 12.56 -38.23
N LYS A 122 2.16 12.21 -39.13
CA LYS A 122 2.03 10.86 -39.63
C LYS A 122 2.88 10.66 -40.89
#